data_36a559d17fb736eb4171bdc55baec1bf
#
_entry.id   36a559d17fb736eb4171bdc55baec1bf
#
_cell.length_a   1.000
_cell.length_b   1.000
_cell.length_c   1.000
_cell.angle_alpha   90.00
_cell.angle_beta   90.00
_cell.angle_gamma   90.00
#
_symmetry.space_group_name_H-M   'P 1'
#
loop_
_entity.id
_entity.type
_entity.pdbx_description
1 polymer ?
#
loop_
_entity_poly.entity_id
_entity_poly.type
_entity_poly.pdbx_seq_one_letter_code
_entity_poly.pdbx_strand_id
1 'polypeptide(L)'
;MKSSVVDRNSSKSEIAEKECRKKTFKSSPWKNPKLIIGATVLCVLVFCTLIGQFIWDKTLVNVGSSPLNLPPVGFEYRKQIGTWAHPLGTDNSGRDLLTLILVGLPHSLGIGFVAASIGLVIGILFGFSAGYLGGRVDDVIRLLSDTTMNIPALLILIIVQSVIPNADFFVMALLLSLFAWQSPTRVLRAQILSMKHSDYVKLAQLSGASDNEIMFKEMMPNLLPFLIAQLTAGTSYSVLVLVGVEVLGLGSQSKPSLGITLNNAINSSAILRGMWWWWGIPTIILMVVFMSLLLISVGLDEVSNPRLRNQ
;
A
#
# COMPACT_ATOMS: atom_id res chain seq x y z
N MET A 1 34.96 45.09 -30.47
CA MET A 1 35.40 44.04 -29.53
C MET A 1 34.31 43.58 -28.51
N LYS A 2 33.06 44.05 -28.60
CA LYS A 2 31.94 43.66 -27.72
C LYS A 2 30.98 42.61 -28.30
N SER A 3 31.00 42.29 -29.59
CA SER A 3 30.09 41.35 -30.24
C SER A 3 30.47 39.86 -30.09
N SER A 4 31.76 39.58 -29.89
CA SER A 4 32.23 38.17 -29.81
C SER A 4 32.06 37.51 -28.44
N VAL A 5 31.71 38.27 -27.38
CA VAL A 5 31.51 37.74 -26.01
C VAL A 5 30.06 37.34 -25.79
N VAL A 6 29.11 38.02 -26.43
CA VAL A 6 27.67 37.72 -26.35
C VAL A 6 27.37 36.41 -27.07
N ASP A 7 28.02 36.13 -28.20
CA ASP A 7 27.81 34.93 -29.01
C ASP A 7 28.34 33.63 -28.31
N ARG A 8 29.42 33.75 -27.51
CA ARG A 8 29.97 32.60 -26.76
C ARG A 8 29.13 32.21 -25.56
N ASN A 9 28.39 33.14 -24.94
CA ASN A 9 27.53 32.82 -23.81
C ASN A 9 26.20 32.22 -24.26
N SER A 10 25.64 32.63 -25.39
CA SER A 10 24.42 32.03 -25.97
C SER A 10 24.69 30.59 -26.45
N SER A 11 25.85 30.34 -27.07
CA SER A 11 26.22 28.98 -27.51
C SER A 11 26.47 28.00 -26.35
N LYS A 12 27.06 28.49 -25.24
CA LYS A 12 27.25 27.67 -24.01
C LYS A 12 25.93 27.37 -23.32
N SER A 13 24.98 28.30 -23.27
CA SER A 13 23.65 28.07 -22.69
C SER A 13 22.83 27.08 -23.52
N GLU A 14 22.88 27.16 -24.87
CA GLU A 14 22.23 26.22 -25.76
C GLU A 14 22.83 24.80 -25.68
N ILE A 15 24.15 24.68 -25.53
CA ILE A 15 24.81 23.37 -25.35
C ILE A 15 24.44 22.75 -23.99
N ALA A 16 24.46 23.58 -22.92
CA ALA A 16 24.04 23.12 -21.57
C ALA A 16 22.57 22.73 -21.55
N GLU A 17 21.70 23.47 -22.27
CA GLU A 17 20.28 23.16 -22.38
C GLU A 17 20.03 21.87 -23.20
N LYS A 18 20.79 21.67 -24.29
CA LYS A 18 20.76 20.43 -25.08
C LYS A 18 21.34 19.24 -24.35
N GLU A 19 22.38 19.40 -23.54
CA GLU A 19 22.91 18.33 -22.68
C GLU A 19 21.99 18.02 -21.52
N CYS A 20 21.36 19.00 -20.89
CA CYS A 20 20.33 18.81 -19.88
C CYS A 20 19.12 18.08 -20.46
N ARG A 21 18.66 18.49 -21.64
CA ARG A 21 17.56 17.86 -22.39
C ARG A 21 17.90 16.42 -22.82
N LYS A 22 19.15 16.14 -23.24
CA LYS A 22 19.61 14.78 -23.54
C LYS A 22 19.72 13.87 -22.31
N LYS A 23 20.14 14.39 -21.17
CA LYS A 23 20.17 13.62 -19.89
C LYS A 23 18.76 13.29 -19.41
N THR A 24 17.81 14.21 -19.57
CA THR A 24 16.41 14.00 -19.17
C THR A 24 15.69 12.96 -20.04
N PHE A 25 16.10 12.80 -21.32
CA PHE A 25 15.47 11.85 -22.26
C PHE A 25 16.02 10.40 -22.18
N LYS A 26 17.13 10.18 -21.46
CA LYS A 26 17.87 8.90 -21.51
C LYS A 26 17.51 7.88 -20.45
N SER A 27 16.66 8.20 -19.46
CA SER A 27 16.17 7.24 -18.46
C SER A 27 14.66 7.09 -18.60
N SER A 28 14.22 5.91 -19.01
CA SER A 28 12.79 5.54 -18.96
C SER A 28 12.25 5.87 -17.55
N PRO A 29 11.11 6.55 -17.43
CA PRO A 29 10.52 6.91 -16.13
C PRO A 29 10.32 5.68 -15.23
N TRP A 30 10.10 4.51 -15.83
CA TRP A 30 9.91 3.22 -15.16
C TRP A 30 11.19 2.61 -14.56
N LYS A 31 12.39 3.17 -14.86
CA LYS A 31 13.68 2.75 -14.27
C LYS A 31 14.04 3.49 -12.99
N ASN A 32 13.05 3.98 -12.27
CA ASN A 32 13.26 4.62 -10.98
C ASN A 32 13.77 3.57 -9.96
N PRO A 33 14.94 3.78 -9.33
CA PRO A 33 15.49 2.81 -8.38
C PRO A 33 14.59 2.56 -7.18
N LYS A 34 13.86 3.58 -6.70
CA LYS A 34 12.90 3.45 -5.59
C LYS A 34 11.77 2.48 -5.96
N LEU A 35 11.21 2.64 -7.17
CA LEU A 35 10.16 1.75 -7.68
C LEU A 35 10.66 0.31 -7.83
N ILE A 36 11.85 0.14 -8.42
CA ILE A 36 12.43 -1.20 -8.66
C ILE A 36 12.74 -1.89 -7.33
N ILE A 37 13.40 -1.21 -6.39
CA ILE A 37 13.74 -1.79 -5.07
C ILE A 37 12.45 -2.17 -4.32
N GLY A 38 11.49 -1.25 -4.20
CA GLY A 38 10.23 -1.51 -3.51
C GLY A 38 9.45 -2.67 -4.12
N ALA A 39 9.29 -2.66 -5.46
CA ALA A 39 8.60 -3.74 -6.17
C ALA A 39 9.32 -5.09 -6.03
N THR A 40 10.65 -5.11 -6.16
CA THR A 40 11.44 -6.35 -6.02
C THR A 40 11.29 -6.94 -4.62
N VAL A 41 11.47 -6.12 -3.57
CA VAL A 41 11.36 -6.59 -2.17
C VAL A 41 9.95 -7.11 -1.89
N LEU A 42 8.91 -6.39 -2.29
CA LEU A 42 7.52 -6.81 -2.10
C LEU A 42 7.21 -8.09 -2.88
N CYS A 43 7.63 -8.17 -4.15
CA CYS A 43 7.44 -9.37 -4.98
C CYS A 43 8.16 -10.58 -4.37
N VAL A 44 9.40 -10.43 -3.91
CA VAL A 44 10.15 -11.52 -3.26
C VAL A 44 9.43 -11.97 -2.00
N LEU A 45 8.99 -11.06 -1.13
CA LEU A 45 8.24 -11.42 0.08
C LEU A 45 6.95 -12.17 -0.24
N VAL A 46 6.13 -11.63 -1.16
CA VAL A 46 4.87 -12.28 -1.55
C VAL A 46 5.13 -13.63 -2.20
N PHE A 47 6.11 -13.72 -3.09
CA PHE A 47 6.49 -14.98 -3.76
C PHE A 47 6.99 -16.03 -2.76
N CYS A 48 7.88 -15.65 -1.83
CA CYS A 48 8.38 -16.54 -0.79
C CYS A 48 7.25 -17.05 0.11
N THR A 49 6.30 -16.18 0.49
CA THR A 49 5.18 -16.58 1.33
C THR A 49 4.18 -17.47 0.59
N LEU A 50 3.89 -17.18 -0.67
CA LEU A 50 2.99 -18.00 -1.48
C LEU A 50 3.59 -19.40 -1.76
N ILE A 51 4.85 -19.46 -2.19
CA ILE A 51 5.54 -20.75 -2.43
C ILE A 51 5.75 -21.49 -1.11
N GLY A 52 6.13 -20.78 -0.05
CA GLY A 52 6.34 -21.38 1.26
C GLY A 52 5.12 -22.16 1.77
N GLN A 53 3.91 -21.69 1.45
CA GLN A 53 2.67 -22.41 1.79
C GLN A 53 2.51 -23.77 1.09
N PHE A 54 3.22 -24.03 -0.01
CA PHE A 54 3.19 -25.33 -0.71
C PHE A 54 4.29 -26.26 -0.24
N ILE A 55 5.38 -25.71 0.29
CA ILE A 55 6.55 -26.49 0.75
C ILE A 55 6.45 -26.80 2.23
N TRP A 56 5.91 -25.87 3.03
CA TRP A 56 5.85 -25.96 4.49
C TRP A 56 4.49 -26.48 4.96
N ASP A 57 4.48 -27.26 6.04
CA ASP A 57 3.26 -27.85 6.56
C ASP A 57 2.33 -26.78 7.18
N LYS A 58 1.18 -26.57 6.55
CA LYS A 58 0.15 -25.63 7.03
C LYS A 58 -0.53 -26.06 8.32
N THR A 59 -0.46 -27.33 8.69
CA THR A 59 -1.08 -27.82 9.92
C THR A 59 -0.40 -27.28 11.18
N LEU A 60 0.86 -26.81 11.04
CA LEU A 60 1.63 -26.18 12.11
C LEU A 60 1.08 -24.80 12.57
N VAL A 61 0.07 -24.29 11.88
CA VAL A 61 -0.71 -23.11 12.30
C VAL A 61 -1.63 -23.43 13.49
N ASN A 62 -2.00 -24.69 13.67
CA ASN A 62 -2.95 -25.09 14.71
C ASN A 62 -2.31 -25.04 16.10
N VAL A 63 -3.14 -24.74 17.10
CA VAL A 63 -2.74 -24.78 18.50
C VAL A 63 -2.28 -26.17 18.89
N GLY A 64 -1.14 -26.28 19.55
CA GLY A 64 -0.59 -27.56 20.02
C GLY A 64 0.09 -28.42 18.94
N SER A 65 0.26 -27.92 17.72
CA SER A 65 0.93 -28.64 16.63
C SER A 65 2.46 -28.69 16.79
N SER A 66 3.03 -27.86 17.64
CA SER A 66 4.48 -27.70 17.82
C SER A 66 4.83 -27.53 19.31
N PRO A 67 6.09 -27.71 19.71
CA PRO A 67 6.54 -27.43 21.07
C PRO A 67 6.26 -26.00 21.48
N LEU A 68 5.92 -25.77 22.75
CA LEU A 68 5.60 -24.43 23.28
C LEU A 68 6.86 -23.59 23.49
N ASN A 69 6.80 -22.31 23.11
CA ASN A 69 7.83 -21.32 23.40
C ASN A 69 9.24 -21.66 22.89
N LEU A 70 9.35 -22.42 21.80
CA LEU A 70 10.63 -22.79 21.22
C LEU A 70 11.28 -21.54 20.60
N PRO A 71 12.57 -21.25 20.88
CA PRO A 71 13.28 -20.14 20.26
C PRO A 71 13.62 -20.44 18.79
N PRO A 72 14.00 -19.43 17.98
CA PRO A 72 14.54 -19.63 16.63
C PRO A 72 15.81 -20.48 16.63
N VAL A 73 16.12 -21.07 15.49
CA VAL A 73 17.37 -21.82 15.28
C VAL A 73 18.60 -20.99 15.68
N GLY A 74 19.49 -21.60 16.44
CA GLY A 74 20.72 -20.97 16.93
C GLY A 74 20.55 -20.18 18.22
N PHE A 75 19.34 -20.10 18.77
CA PHE A 75 19.09 -19.49 20.08
C PHE A 75 18.64 -20.51 21.10
N GLU A 76 18.92 -20.20 22.38
CA GLU A 76 18.47 -20.98 23.53
C GLU A 76 17.52 -20.11 24.37
N TYR A 77 16.42 -20.72 24.82
CA TYR A 77 15.46 -20.11 25.72
C TYR A 77 14.93 -21.14 26.73
N ARG A 78 15.10 -20.86 28.02
CA ARG A 78 14.65 -21.75 29.11
C ARG A 78 15.07 -23.22 28.94
N LYS A 79 16.33 -23.46 28.57
CA LYS A 79 16.93 -24.77 28.31
C LYS A 79 16.38 -25.50 27.07
N GLN A 80 15.60 -24.82 26.24
CA GLN A 80 15.17 -25.32 24.93
C GLN A 80 16.07 -24.71 23.86
N ILE A 81 16.54 -25.52 22.94
CA ILE A 81 17.37 -25.07 21.80
C ILE A 81 16.49 -25.07 20.55
N GLY A 82 16.56 -24.00 19.77
CA GLY A 82 15.84 -23.88 18.51
C GLY A 82 16.22 -24.98 17.51
N THR A 83 15.24 -25.48 16.78
CA THR A 83 15.41 -26.59 15.82
C THR A 83 15.04 -26.16 14.41
N TRP A 84 15.62 -26.84 13.41
CA TRP A 84 15.28 -26.61 11.99
C TRP A 84 13.84 -27.01 11.64
N ALA A 85 13.16 -27.78 12.49
CA ALA A 85 11.73 -28.08 12.34
C ALA A 85 10.86 -26.81 12.55
N HIS A 86 11.37 -25.82 13.31
CA HIS A 86 10.71 -24.54 13.59
C HIS A 86 11.73 -23.40 13.48
N PRO A 87 12.13 -22.99 12.26
CA PRO A 87 13.27 -22.09 12.05
C PRO A 87 13.13 -20.73 12.72
N LEU A 88 11.92 -20.18 12.78
CA LEU A 88 11.60 -18.91 13.44
C LEU A 88 11.07 -19.07 14.87
N GLY A 89 11.05 -20.31 15.37
CA GLY A 89 10.53 -20.62 16.69
C GLY A 89 9.01 -20.78 16.74
N THR A 90 8.46 -20.93 17.93
CA THR A 90 7.03 -21.16 18.18
C THR A 90 6.49 -20.18 19.20
N ASP A 91 5.16 -20.03 19.23
CA ASP A 91 4.47 -19.22 20.22
C ASP A 91 4.15 -20.01 21.52
N ASN A 92 3.44 -19.37 22.46
CA ASN A 92 3.02 -19.99 23.72
C ASN A 92 1.87 -20.99 23.54
N SER A 93 1.23 -21.01 22.40
CA SER A 93 0.14 -21.95 22.05
C SER A 93 0.64 -23.14 21.22
N GLY A 94 1.96 -23.22 20.96
CA GLY A 94 2.56 -24.27 20.15
C GLY A 94 2.21 -24.13 18.66
N ARG A 95 2.16 -22.93 18.14
CA ARG A 95 2.02 -22.65 16.70
C ARG A 95 3.38 -22.23 16.15
N ASP A 96 3.72 -22.73 14.95
CA ASP A 96 4.96 -22.39 14.27
C ASP A 96 4.92 -20.97 13.70
N LEU A 97 5.89 -20.13 14.06
CA LEU A 97 5.90 -18.72 13.67
C LEU A 97 6.14 -18.54 12.17
N LEU A 98 6.95 -19.40 11.53
CA LEU A 98 7.15 -19.37 10.09
C LEU A 98 5.83 -19.63 9.38
N THR A 99 5.07 -20.64 9.79
CA THR A 99 3.77 -20.96 9.20
C THR A 99 2.76 -19.82 9.40
N LEU A 100 2.74 -19.20 10.59
CA LEU A 100 1.89 -18.03 10.86
C LEU A 100 2.19 -16.88 9.91
N ILE A 101 3.46 -16.64 9.57
CA ILE A 101 3.88 -15.61 8.63
C ILE A 101 3.54 -15.99 7.19
N LEU A 102 3.84 -17.24 6.78
CA LEU A 102 3.58 -17.73 5.43
C LEU A 102 2.10 -17.62 5.06
N VAL A 103 1.20 -17.90 6.00
CA VAL A 103 -0.25 -17.82 5.79
C VAL A 103 -0.79 -16.40 6.07
N GLY A 104 -0.31 -15.78 7.14
CA GLY A 104 -0.85 -14.51 7.63
C GLY A 104 -0.49 -13.30 6.76
N LEU A 105 0.72 -13.24 6.19
CA LEU A 105 1.13 -12.11 5.37
C LEU A 105 0.31 -11.98 4.08
N PRO A 106 0.13 -13.02 3.25
CA PRO A 106 -0.74 -12.92 2.08
C PRO A 106 -2.19 -12.62 2.44
N HIS A 107 -2.67 -13.14 3.57
CA HIS A 107 -4.01 -12.86 4.06
C HIS A 107 -4.20 -11.37 4.38
N SER A 108 -3.31 -10.78 5.19
CA SER A 108 -3.37 -9.36 5.56
C SER A 108 -3.19 -8.44 4.34
N LEU A 109 -2.22 -8.74 3.46
CA LEU A 109 -2.01 -7.99 2.21
C LEU A 109 -3.22 -8.09 1.27
N GLY A 110 -3.82 -9.29 1.15
CA GLY A 110 -4.99 -9.52 0.32
C GLY A 110 -6.19 -8.69 0.76
N ILE A 111 -6.49 -8.66 2.07
CA ILE A 111 -7.58 -7.82 2.62
C ILE A 111 -7.32 -6.34 2.29
N GLY A 112 -6.11 -5.85 2.57
CA GLY A 112 -5.74 -4.46 2.31
C GLY A 112 -5.81 -4.08 0.83
N PHE A 113 -5.35 -4.97 -0.06
CA PHE A 113 -5.39 -4.75 -1.49
C PHE A 113 -6.82 -4.72 -2.05
N VAL A 114 -7.69 -5.64 -1.62
CA VAL A 114 -9.10 -5.67 -2.04
C VAL A 114 -9.82 -4.42 -1.52
N ALA A 115 -9.61 -4.05 -0.26
CA ALA A 115 -10.20 -2.83 0.32
C ALA A 115 -9.78 -1.57 -0.44
N ALA A 116 -8.47 -1.43 -0.73
CA ALA A 116 -7.93 -0.31 -1.50
C ALA A 116 -8.45 -0.29 -2.94
N SER A 117 -8.62 -1.46 -3.57
CA SER A 117 -9.15 -1.57 -4.93
C SER A 117 -10.60 -1.10 -5.02
N ILE A 118 -11.45 -1.52 -4.07
CA ILE A 118 -12.84 -1.05 -3.98
C ILE A 118 -12.86 0.46 -3.72
N GLY A 119 -12.07 0.93 -2.74
CA GLY A 119 -11.95 2.34 -2.42
C GLY A 119 -11.47 3.18 -3.60
N LEU A 120 -10.50 2.70 -4.38
CA LEU A 120 -10.00 3.37 -5.57
C LEU A 120 -11.06 3.45 -6.67
N VAL A 121 -11.82 2.38 -6.92
CA VAL A 121 -12.91 2.38 -7.91
C VAL A 121 -13.96 3.43 -7.55
N ILE A 122 -14.40 3.48 -6.29
CA ILE A 122 -15.33 4.52 -5.79
C ILE A 122 -14.68 5.91 -5.92
N GLY A 123 -13.40 6.02 -5.56
CA GLY A 123 -12.62 7.25 -5.67
C GLY A 123 -12.50 7.77 -7.10
N ILE A 124 -12.33 6.88 -8.09
CA ILE A 124 -12.33 7.21 -9.52
C ILE A 124 -13.69 7.77 -9.91
N LEU A 125 -14.77 7.06 -9.61
CA LEU A 125 -16.13 7.49 -9.98
C LEU A 125 -16.46 8.87 -9.40
N PHE A 126 -16.22 9.06 -8.11
CA PHE A 126 -16.50 10.33 -7.44
C PHE A 126 -15.50 11.44 -7.83
N GLY A 127 -14.22 11.13 -7.92
CA GLY A 127 -13.19 12.10 -8.30
C GLY A 127 -13.39 12.63 -9.73
N PHE A 128 -13.72 11.74 -10.69
CA PHE A 128 -14.06 12.17 -12.05
C PHE A 128 -15.35 12.97 -12.08
N SER A 129 -16.43 12.51 -11.43
CA SER A 129 -17.68 13.25 -11.39
C SER A 129 -17.51 14.65 -10.80
N ALA A 130 -16.83 14.77 -9.66
CA ALA A 130 -16.58 16.04 -9.01
C ALA A 130 -15.67 16.97 -9.84
N GLY A 131 -14.54 16.45 -10.32
CA GLY A 131 -13.54 17.25 -11.05
C GLY A 131 -13.98 17.67 -12.43
N TYR A 132 -14.69 16.81 -13.18
CA TYR A 132 -15.07 17.09 -14.54
C TYR A 132 -16.40 17.84 -14.65
N LEU A 133 -17.48 17.39 -13.96
CA LEU A 133 -18.79 18.03 -14.00
C LEU A 133 -18.79 19.34 -13.22
N GLY A 134 -18.17 19.38 -12.04
CA GLY A 134 -18.13 20.58 -11.20
C GLY A 134 -19.47 20.95 -10.57
N GLY A 135 -19.63 22.22 -10.17
CA GLY A 135 -20.85 22.78 -9.62
C GLY A 135 -21.38 22.03 -8.39
N ARG A 136 -22.69 21.79 -8.32
CA ARG A 136 -23.33 21.11 -7.19
C ARG A 136 -22.84 19.68 -6.96
N VAL A 137 -22.45 18.96 -8.01
CA VAL A 137 -21.92 17.62 -7.91
C VAL A 137 -20.58 17.63 -7.16
N ASP A 138 -19.73 18.57 -7.51
CA ASP A 138 -18.46 18.81 -6.82
C ASP A 138 -18.67 19.15 -5.34
N ASP A 139 -19.58 20.10 -5.05
CA ASP A 139 -19.86 20.54 -3.67
C ASP A 139 -20.35 19.39 -2.78
N VAL A 140 -21.24 18.54 -3.30
CA VAL A 140 -21.79 17.40 -2.55
C VAL A 140 -20.70 16.33 -2.31
N ILE A 141 -19.96 15.93 -3.33
CA ILE A 141 -18.93 14.90 -3.21
C ILE A 141 -17.81 15.39 -2.29
N ARG A 142 -17.41 16.64 -2.41
CA ARG A 142 -16.42 17.25 -1.53
C ARG A 142 -16.89 17.28 -0.08
N LEU A 143 -18.12 17.74 0.18
CA LEU A 143 -18.69 17.76 1.52
C LEU A 143 -18.73 16.35 2.12
N LEU A 144 -19.15 15.35 1.34
CA LEU A 144 -19.22 13.96 1.78
C LEU A 144 -17.83 13.40 2.10
N SER A 145 -16.84 13.61 1.22
CA SER A 145 -15.48 13.12 1.43
C SER A 145 -14.79 13.83 2.60
N ASP A 146 -14.93 15.15 2.71
CA ASP A 146 -14.33 15.94 3.79
C ASP A 146 -14.96 15.58 5.14
N THR A 147 -16.27 15.36 5.20
CA THR A 147 -16.97 14.95 6.44
C THR A 147 -16.51 13.55 6.86
N THR A 148 -16.47 12.59 5.94
CA THR A 148 -16.07 11.21 6.27
C THR A 148 -14.60 11.08 6.63
N MET A 149 -13.70 11.90 6.07
CA MET A 149 -12.28 11.93 6.46
C MET A 149 -12.06 12.40 7.91
N ASN A 150 -12.95 13.21 8.48
CA ASN A 150 -12.85 13.64 9.87
C ASN A 150 -13.29 12.56 10.88
N ILE A 151 -13.93 11.50 10.41
CA ILE A 151 -14.33 10.37 11.26
C ILE A 151 -13.12 9.44 11.42
N PRO A 152 -12.65 9.18 12.66
CA PRO A 152 -11.55 8.25 12.87
C PRO A 152 -11.97 6.82 12.46
N ALA A 153 -11.49 6.36 11.30
CA ALA A 153 -11.84 5.05 10.74
C ALA A 153 -11.63 3.91 11.74
N LEU A 154 -10.52 3.95 12.47
CA LEU A 154 -10.17 2.92 13.45
C LEU A 154 -11.23 2.81 14.56
N LEU A 155 -11.77 3.91 15.06
CA LEU A 155 -12.81 3.89 16.10
C LEU A 155 -14.10 3.24 15.60
N ILE A 156 -14.53 3.59 14.39
CA ILE A 156 -15.74 2.97 13.80
C ILE A 156 -15.52 1.49 13.57
N LEU A 157 -14.35 1.09 13.06
CA LEU A 157 -14.02 -0.32 12.83
C LEU A 157 -14.00 -1.12 14.15
N ILE A 158 -13.50 -0.55 15.23
CA ILE A 158 -13.55 -1.17 16.57
C ILE A 158 -15.01 -1.43 16.98
N ILE A 159 -15.89 -0.44 16.83
CA ILE A 159 -17.32 -0.58 17.17
C ILE A 159 -17.99 -1.66 16.30
N VAL A 160 -17.76 -1.62 14.98
CA VAL A 160 -18.37 -2.58 14.07
C VAL A 160 -17.86 -3.99 14.32
N GLN A 161 -16.56 -4.17 14.56
CA GLN A 161 -15.97 -5.47 14.87
C GLN A 161 -16.44 -6.06 16.21
N SER A 162 -16.76 -5.22 17.20
CA SER A 162 -17.34 -5.71 18.46
C SER A 162 -18.76 -6.25 18.30
N VAL A 163 -19.49 -5.78 17.26
CA VAL A 163 -20.85 -6.25 16.92
C VAL A 163 -20.80 -7.44 15.95
N ILE A 164 -19.84 -7.48 15.04
CA ILE A 164 -19.64 -8.55 14.06
C ILE A 164 -18.31 -9.25 14.35
N PRO A 165 -18.25 -10.10 15.39
CA PRO A 165 -17.03 -10.80 15.71
C PRO A 165 -16.68 -11.83 14.63
N ASN A 166 -15.38 -12.08 14.42
CA ASN A 166 -14.87 -13.04 13.44
C ASN A 166 -15.27 -12.74 11.99
N ALA A 167 -15.31 -11.45 11.62
CA ALA A 167 -15.50 -11.06 10.23
C ALA A 167 -14.51 -11.79 9.32
N ASP A 168 -15.01 -12.40 8.26
CA ASP A 168 -14.17 -13.10 7.30
C ASP A 168 -13.45 -12.12 6.34
N PHE A 169 -12.65 -12.67 5.41
CA PHE A 169 -11.82 -11.90 4.49
C PHE A 169 -12.61 -10.81 3.74
N PHE A 170 -13.76 -11.16 3.16
CA PHE A 170 -14.52 -10.21 2.35
C PHE A 170 -15.24 -9.16 3.18
N VAL A 171 -15.75 -9.53 4.34
CA VAL A 171 -16.40 -8.60 5.26
C VAL A 171 -15.38 -7.58 5.76
N MET A 172 -14.16 -8.01 6.15
CA MET A 172 -13.09 -7.10 6.56
C MET A 172 -12.67 -6.17 5.42
N ALA A 173 -12.49 -6.69 4.22
CA ALA A 173 -12.14 -5.86 3.06
C ALA A 173 -13.22 -4.81 2.74
N LEU A 174 -14.50 -5.20 2.85
CA LEU A 174 -15.62 -4.29 2.64
C LEU A 174 -15.67 -3.19 3.72
N LEU A 175 -15.53 -3.55 4.99
CA LEU A 175 -15.51 -2.60 6.10
C LEU A 175 -14.37 -1.57 5.95
N LEU A 176 -13.18 -2.03 5.58
CA LEU A 176 -12.05 -1.13 5.33
C LEU A 176 -12.29 -0.24 4.11
N SER A 177 -12.95 -0.76 3.07
CA SER A 177 -13.23 0.00 1.85
C SER A 177 -14.15 1.20 2.08
N LEU A 178 -15.01 1.17 3.12
CA LEU A 178 -15.85 2.29 3.51
C LEU A 178 -15.05 3.56 3.86
N PHE A 179 -13.78 3.39 4.22
CA PHE A 179 -12.87 4.48 4.56
C PHE A 179 -11.71 4.65 3.57
N ALA A 180 -11.61 3.79 2.55
CA ALA A 180 -10.51 3.83 1.60
C ALA A 180 -10.76 4.70 0.36
N TRP A 181 -12.00 5.17 0.12
CA TRP A 181 -12.39 5.93 -1.08
C TRP A 181 -12.16 7.43 -1.00
N GLN A 182 -12.15 8.01 0.20
CA GLN A 182 -12.16 9.47 0.42
C GLN A 182 -10.86 10.12 -0.12
N SER A 183 -9.72 9.57 0.25
CA SER A 183 -8.41 10.09 -0.17
C SER A 183 -8.22 10.03 -1.68
N PRO A 184 -8.44 8.89 -2.38
CA PRO A 184 -8.40 8.83 -3.83
C PRO A 184 -9.36 9.82 -4.51
N THR A 185 -10.60 9.97 -4.00
CA THR A 185 -11.59 10.93 -4.53
C THR A 185 -11.02 12.33 -4.54
N ARG A 186 -10.49 12.79 -3.41
CA ARG A 186 -9.97 14.15 -3.24
C ARG A 186 -8.77 14.41 -4.14
N VAL A 187 -7.84 13.49 -4.20
CA VAL A 187 -6.61 13.65 -4.99
C VAL A 187 -6.90 13.56 -6.49
N LEU A 188 -7.74 12.61 -6.94
CA LEU A 188 -8.18 12.50 -8.32
C LEU A 188 -8.96 13.72 -8.79
N ARG A 189 -9.87 14.24 -7.97
CA ARG A 189 -10.57 15.49 -8.26
C ARG A 189 -9.60 16.63 -8.58
N ALA A 190 -8.55 16.81 -7.76
CA ALA A 190 -7.55 17.85 -7.99
C ALA A 190 -6.77 17.64 -9.30
N GLN A 191 -6.40 16.41 -9.62
CA GLN A 191 -5.74 16.05 -10.86
C GLN A 191 -6.63 16.34 -12.08
N ILE A 192 -7.89 15.94 -12.03
CA ILE A 192 -8.86 16.12 -13.12
C ILE A 192 -9.13 17.61 -13.36
N LEU A 193 -9.29 18.42 -12.31
CA LEU A 193 -9.41 19.87 -12.44
C LEU A 193 -8.21 20.49 -13.15
N SER A 194 -6.99 20.03 -12.85
CA SER A 194 -5.79 20.49 -13.54
C SER A 194 -5.77 20.06 -15.01
N MET A 195 -6.15 18.82 -15.31
CA MET A 195 -6.12 18.26 -16.67
C MET A 195 -7.23 18.80 -17.56
N LYS A 196 -8.39 19.15 -17.00
CA LYS A 196 -9.55 19.69 -17.73
C LYS A 196 -9.20 20.92 -18.58
N HIS A 197 -8.23 21.72 -18.14
CA HIS A 197 -7.79 22.93 -18.83
C HIS A 197 -6.62 22.70 -19.78
N SER A 198 -6.16 21.48 -19.97
CA SER A 198 -5.06 21.15 -20.89
C SER A 198 -5.47 21.24 -22.35
N ASP A 199 -4.49 21.47 -23.23
CA ASP A 199 -4.74 21.71 -24.64
C ASP A 199 -5.28 20.47 -25.36
N TYR A 200 -4.86 19.25 -24.97
CA TYR A 200 -5.37 18.01 -25.57
C TYR A 200 -6.84 17.78 -25.24
N VAL A 201 -7.31 18.16 -24.04
CA VAL A 201 -8.74 18.08 -23.66
C VAL A 201 -9.56 19.08 -24.46
N LYS A 202 -9.06 20.31 -24.62
CA LYS A 202 -9.72 21.33 -25.47
C LYS A 202 -9.82 20.89 -26.92
N LEU A 203 -8.76 20.29 -27.46
CA LEU A 203 -8.78 19.75 -28.83
C LEU A 203 -9.82 18.62 -28.98
N ALA A 204 -9.91 17.71 -28.03
CA ALA A 204 -10.93 16.66 -28.03
C ALA A 204 -12.35 17.24 -27.98
N GLN A 205 -12.59 18.28 -27.17
CA GLN A 205 -13.87 18.99 -27.10
C GLN A 205 -14.21 19.66 -28.45
N LEU A 206 -13.24 20.34 -29.06
CA LEU A 206 -13.42 20.96 -30.39
C LEU A 206 -13.67 19.93 -31.50
N SER A 207 -13.18 18.72 -31.35
CA SER A 207 -13.41 17.60 -32.26
C SER A 207 -14.77 16.92 -32.07
N GLY A 208 -15.59 17.39 -31.12
CA GLY A 208 -16.94 16.87 -30.86
C GLY A 208 -16.96 15.60 -30.01
N ALA A 209 -15.87 15.27 -29.30
CA ALA A 209 -15.85 14.14 -28.39
C ALA A 209 -16.81 14.35 -27.20
N SER A 210 -17.55 13.32 -26.81
CA SER A 210 -18.44 13.36 -25.66
C SER A 210 -17.65 13.43 -24.35
N ASP A 211 -18.27 13.93 -23.26
CA ASP A 211 -17.64 14.02 -21.94
C ASP A 211 -17.11 12.67 -21.45
N ASN A 212 -17.86 11.60 -21.67
CA ASN A 212 -17.42 10.25 -21.32
C ASN A 212 -16.20 9.80 -22.14
N GLU A 213 -16.16 10.12 -23.42
CA GLU A 213 -15.00 9.82 -24.27
C GLU A 213 -13.75 10.56 -23.80
N ILE A 214 -13.89 11.84 -23.46
CA ILE A 214 -12.79 12.65 -22.95
C ILE A 214 -12.29 12.05 -21.61
N MET A 215 -13.20 11.73 -20.69
CA MET A 215 -12.84 11.18 -19.39
C MET A 215 -12.12 9.82 -19.50
N PHE A 216 -12.67 8.89 -20.27
CA PHE A 216 -12.14 7.50 -20.29
C PHE A 216 -11.07 7.26 -21.36
N LYS A 217 -11.10 7.95 -22.50
CA LYS A 217 -10.12 7.74 -23.57
C LYS A 217 -8.94 8.70 -23.51
N GLU A 218 -9.18 9.94 -23.10
CA GLU A 218 -8.13 10.98 -23.12
C GLU A 218 -7.48 11.20 -21.75
N MET A 219 -8.28 11.26 -20.67
CA MET A 219 -7.75 11.58 -19.35
C MET A 219 -7.31 10.35 -18.57
N MET A 220 -8.12 9.26 -18.56
CA MET A 220 -7.85 8.06 -17.77
C MET A 220 -6.50 7.40 -18.09
N PRO A 221 -6.09 7.20 -19.35
CA PRO A 221 -4.79 6.58 -19.66
C PRO A 221 -3.60 7.40 -19.13
N ASN A 222 -3.71 8.71 -19.13
CA ASN A 222 -2.68 9.61 -18.63
C ASN A 222 -2.57 9.58 -17.09
N LEU A 223 -3.65 9.19 -16.41
CA LEU A 223 -3.71 9.03 -14.96
C LEU A 223 -3.26 7.64 -14.48
N LEU A 224 -3.05 6.67 -15.37
CA LEU A 224 -2.77 5.29 -14.98
C LEU A 224 -1.60 5.12 -13.99
N PRO A 225 -0.42 5.72 -14.20
CA PRO A 225 0.67 5.62 -13.23
C PRO A 225 0.29 6.18 -11.85
N PHE A 226 -0.46 7.28 -11.85
CA PHE A 226 -0.97 7.91 -10.65
C PHE A 226 -2.01 7.02 -9.92
N LEU A 227 -2.92 6.37 -10.66
CA LEU A 227 -3.90 5.43 -10.09
C LEU A 227 -3.22 4.23 -9.42
N ILE A 228 -2.15 3.70 -10.02
CA ILE A 228 -1.36 2.61 -9.43
C ILE A 228 -0.67 3.09 -8.15
N ALA A 229 -0.14 4.33 -8.11
CA ALA A 229 0.43 4.91 -6.89
C ALA A 229 -0.63 5.03 -5.79
N GLN A 230 -1.83 5.51 -6.12
CA GLN A 230 -2.96 5.61 -5.17
C GLN A 230 -3.42 4.24 -4.67
N LEU A 231 -3.46 3.21 -5.54
CA LEU A 231 -3.75 1.84 -5.12
C LEU A 231 -2.73 1.32 -4.11
N THR A 232 -1.44 1.57 -4.37
CA THR A 232 -0.34 1.13 -3.49
C THR A 232 -0.41 1.84 -2.14
N ALA A 233 -0.61 3.16 -2.14
CA ALA A 233 -0.78 3.94 -0.92
C ALA A 233 -2.03 3.53 -0.14
N GLY A 234 -3.14 3.31 -0.82
CA GLY A 234 -4.39 2.82 -0.23
C GLY A 234 -4.24 1.42 0.36
N THR A 235 -3.50 0.52 -0.31
CA THR A 235 -3.18 -0.82 0.23
C THR A 235 -2.38 -0.70 1.52
N SER A 236 -1.35 0.15 1.54
CA SER A 236 -0.54 0.40 2.75
C SER A 236 -1.40 0.90 3.91
N TYR A 237 -2.25 1.89 3.65
CA TYR A 237 -3.18 2.43 4.65
C TYR A 237 -4.16 1.36 5.17
N SER A 238 -4.78 0.60 4.28
CA SER A 238 -5.76 -0.44 4.64
C SER A 238 -5.11 -1.56 5.47
N VAL A 239 -3.89 -2.00 5.11
CA VAL A 239 -3.14 -2.99 5.91
C VAL A 239 -2.77 -2.42 7.29
N LEU A 240 -2.37 -1.15 7.37
CA LEU A 240 -2.04 -0.51 8.64
C LEU A 240 -3.25 -0.46 9.58
N VAL A 241 -4.41 -0.05 9.06
CA VAL A 241 -5.67 -0.01 9.83
C VAL A 241 -6.11 -1.40 10.25
N LEU A 242 -6.03 -2.39 9.34
CA LEU A 242 -6.32 -3.80 9.63
C LEU A 242 -5.47 -4.31 10.79
N VAL A 243 -4.15 -4.18 10.67
CA VAL A 243 -3.20 -4.60 11.72
C VAL A 243 -3.51 -3.89 13.04
N GLY A 244 -3.84 -2.59 13.00
CA GLY A 244 -4.25 -1.83 14.20
C GLY A 244 -5.46 -2.44 14.90
N VAL A 245 -6.51 -2.77 14.16
CA VAL A 245 -7.73 -3.42 14.69
C VAL A 245 -7.41 -4.82 15.22
N GLU A 246 -6.63 -5.61 14.50
CA GLU A 246 -6.23 -6.97 14.88
C GLU A 246 -5.34 -6.99 16.14
N VAL A 247 -4.41 -6.06 16.28
CA VAL A 247 -3.54 -5.92 17.48
C VAL A 247 -4.36 -5.58 18.73
N LEU A 248 -5.51 -4.92 18.57
CA LEU A 248 -6.45 -4.67 19.66
C LEU A 248 -7.33 -5.90 19.99
N GLY A 249 -7.14 -7.02 19.29
CA GLY A 249 -7.84 -8.28 19.56
C GLY A 249 -9.19 -8.42 18.85
N LEU A 250 -9.51 -7.52 17.92
CA LEU A 250 -10.78 -7.49 17.21
C LEU A 250 -10.73 -8.19 15.83
N GLY A 251 -9.65 -8.91 15.54
CA GLY A 251 -9.53 -9.72 14.33
C GLY A 251 -10.15 -11.11 14.47
N SER A 252 -10.35 -11.79 13.34
CA SER A 252 -10.83 -13.19 13.34
C SER A 252 -9.74 -14.12 13.90
N GLN A 253 -9.99 -14.74 15.03
CA GLN A 253 -9.06 -15.70 15.64
C GLN A 253 -8.97 -17.04 14.86
N SER A 254 -9.89 -17.27 13.93
CA SER A 254 -9.93 -18.51 13.13
C SER A 254 -8.92 -18.54 11.98
N LYS A 255 -8.42 -17.38 11.55
CA LYS A 255 -7.44 -17.28 10.45
C LYS A 255 -6.18 -16.53 10.92
N PRO A 256 -4.99 -17.08 10.65
CA PRO A 256 -3.76 -16.40 11.02
C PRO A 256 -3.61 -15.09 10.24
N SER A 257 -3.18 -14.06 10.94
CA SER A 257 -2.77 -12.78 10.38
C SER A 257 -1.57 -12.23 11.16
N LEU A 258 -0.87 -11.25 10.61
CA LEU A 258 0.27 -10.65 11.30
C LEU A 258 -0.17 -9.85 12.53
N GLY A 259 -1.30 -9.15 12.46
CA GLY A 259 -1.83 -8.38 13.58
C GLY A 259 -2.31 -9.27 14.73
N ILE A 260 -3.01 -10.36 14.43
CA ILE A 260 -3.42 -11.34 15.45
C ILE A 260 -2.21 -12.00 16.11
N THR A 261 -1.16 -12.32 15.35
CA THR A 261 0.09 -12.84 15.90
C THR A 261 0.71 -11.87 16.90
N LEU A 262 0.71 -10.57 16.61
CA LEU A 262 1.17 -9.52 17.51
C LEU A 262 0.25 -9.37 18.73
N ASN A 263 -1.08 -9.40 18.55
CA ASN A 263 -2.03 -9.38 19.65
C ASN A 263 -1.78 -10.53 20.64
N ASN A 264 -1.61 -11.74 20.13
CA ASN A 264 -1.30 -12.92 20.97
C ASN A 264 0.03 -12.77 21.70
N ALA A 265 1.06 -12.19 21.08
CA ALA A 265 2.34 -11.90 21.71
C ALA A 265 2.19 -10.89 22.87
N ILE A 266 1.40 -9.83 22.66
CA ILE A 266 1.13 -8.80 23.68
C ILE A 266 0.36 -9.40 24.86
N ASN A 267 -0.75 -10.08 24.59
CA ASN A 267 -1.60 -10.68 25.63
C ASN A 267 -0.86 -11.75 26.46
N SER A 268 0.10 -12.43 25.83
CA SER A 268 0.95 -13.43 26.51
C SER A 268 2.18 -12.82 27.18
N SER A 269 2.29 -11.49 27.21
CA SER A 269 3.42 -10.78 27.77
C SER A 269 4.78 -11.24 27.21
N ALA A 270 4.84 -11.54 25.91
CA ALA A 270 6.03 -12.06 25.24
C ALA A 270 7.27 -11.16 25.40
N ILE A 271 7.04 -9.84 25.44
CA ILE A 271 8.11 -8.83 25.65
C ILE A 271 8.74 -9.02 27.04
N LEU A 272 7.93 -9.09 28.09
CA LEU A 272 8.40 -9.27 29.47
C LEU A 272 9.05 -10.65 29.69
N ARG A 273 8.59 -11.65 28.95
CA ARG A 273 9.14 -13.03 28.99
C ARG A 273 10.43 -13.18 28.19
N GLY A 274 10.86 -12.14 27.42
CA GLY A 274 12.06 -12.20 26.60
C GLY A 274 11.92 -12.98 25.30
N MET A 275 10.67 -13.27 24.86
CA MET A 275 10.38 -14.00 23.63
C MET A 275 10.35 -13.04 22.43
N TRP A 276 11.53 -12.45 22.13
CA TRP A 276 11.69 -11.39 21.11
C TRP A 276 11.25 -11.84 19.69
N TRP A 277 11.42 -13.12 19.36
CA TRP A 277 11.08 -13.66 18.04
C TRP A 277 9.59 -13.56 17.75
N TRP A 278 8.73 -13.74 18.76
CA TRP A 278 7.29 -13.81 18.58
C TRP A 278 6.66 -12.47 18.23
N TRP A 279 7.17 -11.36 18.74
CA TRP A 279 6.71 -10.02 18.39
C TRP A 279 7.65 -9.32 17.39
N GLY A 280 8.95 -9.53 17.48
CA GLY A 280 9.95 -8.82 16.69
C GLY A 280 9.95 -9.23 15.21
N ILE A 281 9.86 -10.54 14.92
CA ILE A 281 9.88 -11.02 13.53
C ILE A 281 8.66 -10.52 12.75
N PRO A 282 7.40 -10.66 13.22
CA PRO A 282 6.24 -10.10 12.53
C PRO A 282 6.33 -8.56 12.36
N THR A 283 6.84 -7.85 13.37
CA THR A 283 7.02 -6.40 13.28
C THR A 283 8.03 -6.01 12.20
N ILE A 284 9.18 -6.70 12.10
CA ILE A 284 10.18 -6.44 11.06
C ILE A 284 9.59 -6.71 9.67
N ILE A 285 8.84 -7.79 9.50
CA ILE A 285 8.18 -8.10 8.24
C ILE A 285 7.18 -7.01 7.85
N LEU A 286 6.36 -6.54 8.79
CA LEU A 286 5.45 -5.41 8.54
C LEU A 286 6.20 -4.14 8.17
N MET A 287 7.32 -3.82 8.83
CA MET A 287 8.16 -2.67 8.47
C MET A 287 8.69 -2.79 7.04
N VAL A 288 9.17 -3.96 6.63
CA VAL A 288 9.67 -4.19 5.27
C VAL A 288 8.54 -4.07 4.25
N VAL A 289 7.35 -4.59 4.54
CA VAL A 289 6.15 -4.44 3.68
C VAL A 289 5.78 -2.97 3.51
N PHE A 290 5.65 -2.21 4.61
CA PHE A 290 5.28 -0.80 4.53
C PHE A 290 6.35 0.03 3.82
N MET A 291 7.63 -0.23 4.08
CA MET A 291 8.72 0.44 3.37
C MET A 291 8.69 0.14 1.86
N SER A 292 8.42 -1.12 1.49
CA SER A 292 8.30 -1.52 0.08
C SER A 292 7.13 -0.82 -0.61
N LEU A 293 5.95 -0.80 0.00
CA LEU A 293 4.77 -0.11 -0.51
C LEU A 293 5.00 1.41 -0.62
N LEU A 294 5.65 2.02 0.36
CA LEU A 294 6.03 3.43 0.33
C LEU A 294 6.99 3.74 -0.84
N LEU A 295 8.02 2.92 -1.02
CA LEU A 295 8.98 3.09 -2.12
C LEU A 295 8.32 2.95 -3.50
N ILE A 296 7.36 2.03 -3.64
CA ILE A 296 6.57 1.87 -4.87
C ILE A 296 5.71 3.12 -5.10
N SER A 297 4.97 3.58 -4.09
CA SER A 297 4.11 4.77 -4.20
C SER A 297 4.92 6.01 -4.59
N VAL A 298 6.00 6.31 -3.88
CA VAL A 298 6.88 7.46 -4.17
C VAL A 298 7.51 7.31 -5.55
N GLY A 299 7.97 6.12 -5.92
CA GLY A 299 8.55 5.87 -7.23
C GLY A 299 7.57 6.09 -8.38
N LEU A 300 6.30 5.70 -8.20
CA LEU A 300 5.23 5.93 -9.19
C LEU A 300 4.79 7.40 -9.26
N ASP A 301 4.78 8.10 -8.13
CA ASP A 301 4.52 9.54 -8.12
C ASP A 301 5.59 10.33 -8.92
N GLU A 302 6.87 9.93 -8.82
CA GLU A 302 7.95 10.50 -9.63
C GLU A 302 7.80 10.16 -11.13
N VAL A 303 7.21 9.01 -11.48
CA VAL A 303 6.87 8.64 -12.86
C VAL A 303 5.75 9.55 -13.40
N SER A 304 4.73 9.80 -12.56
CA SER A 304 3.55 10.58 -12.91
C SER A 304 3.83 12.08 -13.02
N ASN A 305 4.79 12.59 -12.23
CA ASN A 305 5.14 14.01 -12.18
C ASN A 305 6.64 14.24 -12.43
N PRO A 306 7.05 14.50 -13.68
CA PRO A 306 8.46 14.72 -14.04
C PRO A 306 9.14 15.88 -13.30
N ARG A 307 8.38 16.81 -12.72
CA ARG A 307 8.94 17.96 -11.97
C ARG A 307 9.55 17.54 -10.64
N LEU A 308 9.06 16.46 -10.02
CA LEU A 308 9.60 15.94 -8.77
C LEU A 308 10.94 15.23 -8.93
N ARG A 309 11.31 14.87 -10.17
CA ARG A 309 12.55 14.15 -10.49
C ARG A 309 13.81 15.04 -10.46
N ASN A 310 13.67 16.35 -10.49
CA ASN A 310 14.77 17.32 -10.56
C ASN A 310 15.03 18.03 -9.22
N GLN A 311 14.42 17.57 -8.14
CA GLN A 311 14.72 17.98 -6.75
C GLN A 311 15.53 16.89 -6.04
#